data_1c57ec856fdf74dd6aba2b805aa849ee
#
_entry.id   1c57ec856fdf74dd6aba2b805aa849ee
#
_cell.length_a   1.000
_cell.length_b   1.000
_cell.length_c   1.000
_cell.angle_alpha   90.00
_cell.angle_beta   90.00
_cell.angle_gamma   90.00
#
_symmetry.space_group_name_H-M   'P 1'
#
loop_
_entity.id
_entity.type
_entity.pdbx_description
1 polymer ?
#
loop_
_entity_poly.entity_id
_entity_poly.type
_entity_poly.pdbx_seq_one_letter_code
_entity_poly.pdbx_strand_id
1 'polypeptide(L)'
;LLAISVLTLALRTTAASISNASAVFVYNDEQSNEQFVFAYAVDSTGNDIYIHMSAPAGNAWMAVGAGSSMKDTLMLIAYASKNGTGMTLSPRIATGHSEPSYTDKVSCVLVYADDLENGNTVTNYGYQGSGLLGTMTVNAVCHNATTDQSKSPLIAGFPVGASDDMSPFIFAVGPGTVGNNNLQSNSLTASLREHDFYGQFSMNATAATAPTGSQAQVPRPNTANNNYTLANADAAYATHADNDPAPIIHAGVMCITFVFIYPLGAMLLRILNKVKSHAVIQCIGLVLTTMATAGGIVISSKYNKSKNFNSAHQVIGILIFLALWAQLTLGILNHRTFKKTGQKTTMGKVHLYLGPAVILLGWINAPLGFVFGGNPHACLPYIVILLAVIMIYISL
;
A
#
# COMPACT_ATOMS: atom_id res chain seq x y z
N LEU A 1 13.64 -65.53 47.69
CA LEU A 1 13.79 -64.08 47.81
C LEU A 1 14.32 -63.50 46.50
N LEU A 2 13.39 -63.03 45.67
CA LEU A 2 13.73 -62.28 44.43
C LEU A 2 13.84 -60.81 44.81
N ALA A 3 15.00 -60.24 44.61
CA ALA A 3 15.23 -58.79 44.71
C ALA A 3 14.87 -58.15 43.38
N ILE A 4 13.78 -57.38 43.33
CA ILE A 4 13.40 -56.55 42.20
C ILE A 4 14.16 -55.22 42.33
N SER A 5 15.19 -55.03 41.49
CA SER A 5 15.86 -53.74 41.35
C SER A 5 14.98 -52.81 40.50
N VAL A 6 14.35 -51.82 41.09
CA VAL A 6 13.66 -50.73 40.39
C VAL A 6 14.72 -49.73 39.88
N LEU A 7 14.97 -49.76 38.60
CA LEU A 7 15.81 -48.77 37.92
C LEU A 7 15.02 -47.50 37.69
N THR A 8 15.12 -46.53 38.57
CA THR A 8 14.56 -45.20 38.38
C THR A 8 15.32 -44.44 37.33
N LEU A 9 14.81 -44.41 36.08
CA LEU A 9 15.33 -43.56 35.01
C LEU A 9 14.91 -42.13 35.32
N ALA A 10 15.78 -41.32 35.89
CA ALA A 10 15.58 -39.89 36.04
C ALA A 10 15.75 -39.24 34.69
N LEU A 11 14.63 -38.96 34.00
CA LEU A 11 14.63 -38.02 32.86
C LEU A 11 15.08 -36.65 33.39
N ARG A 12 16.31 -36.30 33.18
CA ARG A 12 16.77 -34.89 33.31
C ARG A 12 16.21 -34.14 32.10
N THR A 13 15.08 -33.50 32.24
CA THR A 13 14.70 -32.42 31.34
C THR A 13 15.65 -31.26 31.60
N THR A 14 16.73 -31.16 30.81
CA THR A 14 17.52 -29.93 30.77
C THR A 14 16.63 -28.87 30.17
N ALA A 15 16.22 -27.88 30.97
CA ALA A 15 15.56 -26.70 30.44
C ALA A 15 16.52 -26.09 29.40
N ALA A 16 16.01 -25.86 28.17
CA ALA A 16 16.77 -25.19 27.13
C ALA A 16 17.22 -23.83 27.66
N SER A 17 18.50 -23.51 27.47
CA SER A 17 18.98 -22.16 27.81
C SER A 17 18.37 -21.13 26.88
N ILE A 18 17.97 -19.99 27.43
CA ILE A 18 17.49 -18.87 26.62
C ILE A 18 18.70 -18.20 25.97
N SER A 19 18.62 -17.97 24.64
CA SER A 19 19.65 -17.29 23.86
C SER A 19 19.35 -15.80 23.76
N ASN A 20 20.39 -14.97 23.85
CA ASN A 20 20.36 -13.54 23.56
C ASN A 20 20.86 -13.23 22.12
N ALA A 21 21.00 -14.26 21.27
CA ALA A 21 21.37 -14.07 19.87
C ALA A 21 20.36 -13.16 19.18
N SER A 22 20.81 -12.09 18.55
CA SER A 22 19.96 -11.16 17.79
C SER A 22 20.80 -10.27 16.90
N ALA A 23 20.17 -9.75 15.84
CA ALA A 23 20.67 -8.62 15.08
C ALA A 23 19.64 -7.47 15.18
N VAL A 24 20.14 -6.25 15.27
CA VAL A 24 19.33 -5.03 15.49
C VAL A 24 19.73 -3.99 14.48
N PHE A 25 18.79 -3.63 13.62
CA PHE A 25 18.89 -2.51 12.69
C PHE A 25 18.18 -1.30 13.27
N VAL A 26 18.80 -0.13 13.14
CA VAL A 26 18.23 1.16 13.55
C VAL A 26 18.45 2.16 12.42
N TYR A 27 17.38 2.75 11.95
CA TYR A 27 17.42 3.90 11.06
C TYR A 27 16.97 5.14 11.83
N ASN A 28 17.80 6.19 11.79
CA ASN A 28 17.49 7.48 12.39
C ASN A 28 17.05 8.42 11.26
N ASP A 29 15.84 8.93 11.34
CA ASP A 29 15.41 10.00 10.45
C ASP A 29 16.00 11.34 10.94
N GLU A 30 16.89 11.91 10.15
CA GLU A 30 17.59 13.17 10.48
C GLU A 30 16.64 14.38 10.59
N GLN A 31 15.47 14.30 9.95
CA GLN A 31 14.51 15.42 9.91
C GLN A 31 13.59 15.42 11.12
N SER A 32 13.12 14.25 11.56
CA SER A 32 12.17 14.10 12.67
C SER A 32 12.83 13.68 13.97
N ASN A 33 14.08 13.24 13.95
CA ASN A 33 14.79 12.61 15.07
C ASN A 33 14.06 11.36 15.61
N GLU A 34 13.33 10.67 14.74
CA GLU A 34 12.59 9.46 15.04
C GLU A 34 13.33 8.23 14.53
N GLN A 35 13.06 7.09 15.17
CA GLN A 35 13.73 5.84 14.85
C GLN A 35 12.77 4.83 14.24
N PHE A 36 13.21 4.20 13.14
CA PHE A 36 12.69 2.91 12.71
C PHE A 36 13.63 1.84 13.22
N VAL A 37 13.11 0.83 13.92
CA VAL A 37 13.89 -0.26 14.50
C VAL A 37 13.36 -1.58 14.02
N PHE A 38 14.27 -2.47 13.65
CA PHE A 38 13.96 -3.87 13.40
C PHE A 38 15.02 -4.75 14.07
N ALA A 39 14.58 -5.70 14.86
CA ALA A 39 15.44 -6.70 15.43
C ALA A 39 14.85 -8.09 15.23
N TYR A 40 15.70 -9.07 14.94
CA TYR A 40 15.26 -10.46 14.84
C TYR A 40 16.23 -11.42 15.48
N ALA A 41 15.69 -12.53 15.95
CA ALA A 41 16.42 -13.72 16.36
C ALA A 41 15.81 -14.94 15.67
N VAL A 42 16.63 -15.94 15.40
CA VAL A 42 16.23 -17.18 14.72
C VAL A 42 16.37 -18.33 15.71
N ASP A 43 15.39 -19.23 15.74
CA ASP A 43 15.47 -20.46 16.51
C ASP A 43 16.65 -21.35 16.07
N SER A 44 17.21 -22.13 16.98
CA SER A 44 18.31 -23.07 16.70
C SER A 44 17.95 -24.15 15.67
N THR A 45 16.65 -24.43 15.46
CA THR A 45 16.17 -25.33 14.41
C THR A 45 16.04 -24.63 13.06
N GLY A 46 16.13 -23.28 13.03
CA GLY A 46 16.06 -22.46 11.82
C GLY A 46 14.66 -22.30 11.23
N ASN A 47 13.58 -22.67 11.94
CA ASN A 47 12.22 -22.60 11.41
C ASN A 47 11.49 -21.31 11.80
N ASP A 48 11.71 -20.84 13.03
CA ASP A 48 10.95 -19.74 13.61
C ASP A 48 11.84 -18.52 13.80
N ILE A 49 11.27 -17.35 13.54
CA ILE A 49 11.88 -16.07 13.85
C ILE A 49 11.11 -15.34 14.94
N TYR A 50 11.86 -14.68 15.79
CA TYR A 50 11.38 -13.82 16.86
C TYR A 50 11.74 -12.39 16.49
N ILE A 51 10.76 -11.51 16.45
CA ILE A 51 10.97 -10.14 15.96
C ILE A 51 10.54 -9.09 16.97
N HIS A 52 11.26 -7.99 16.95
CA HIS A 52 10.81 -6.69 17.45
C HIS A 52 10.88 -5.69 16.29
N MET A 53 9.82 -4.93 16.10
CA MET A 53 9.76 -3.86 15.10
C MET A 53 9.06 -2.65 15.68
N SER A 54 9.64 -1.46 15.52
CA SER A 54 9.02 -0.22 15.94
C SER A 54 9.27 0.90 14.93
N ALA A 55 8.30 1.81 14.83
CA ALA A 55 8.36 3.00 13.98
C ALA A 55 7.49 4.11 14.57
N PRO A 56 7.67 5.36 14.13
CA PRO A 56 6.81 6.47 14.52
C PRO A 56 5.34 6.21 14.20
N ALA A 57 4.46 6.47 15.15
CA ALA A 57 3.01 6.32 14.99
C ALA A 57 2.39 7.34 14.02
N GLY A 58 3.17 8.32 13.54
CA GLY A 58 2.80 9.23 12.48
C GLY A 58 2.68 8.59 11.09
N ASN A 59 3.10 7.34 10.93
CA ASN A 59 3.04 6.58 9.68
C ASN A 59 1.87 5.58 9.68
N ALA A 60 1.31 5.31 8.50
CA ALA A 60 0.16 4.41 8.38
C ALA A 60 0.53 2.93 8.61
N TRP A 61 1.76 2.54 8.28
CA TRP A 61 2.28 1.19 8.42
C TRP A 61 3.81 1.19 8.41
N MET A 62 4.40 0.12 8.89
CA MET A 62 5.84 -0.17 8.82
C MET A 62 6.07 -1.57 8.26
N ALA A 63 7.20 -1.78 7.59
CA ALA A 63 7.52 -3.06 6.96
C ALA A 63 9.01 -3.35 6.93
N VAL A 64 9.34 -4.64 6.99
CA VAL A 64 10.67 -5.20 6.69
C VAL A 64 10.50 -6.37 5.74
N GLY A 65 11.38 -6.46 4.75
CA GLY A 65 11.47 -7.58 3.83
C GLY A 65 12.84 -8.23 3.84
N ALA A 66 12.87 -9.56 3.78
CA ALA A 66 14.10 -10.35 3.76
C ALA A 66 14.62 -10.51 2.34
N GLY A 67 15.41 -9.56 1.87
CA GLY A 67 15.97 -9.54 0.51
C GLY A 67 16.41 -8.15 0.07
N SER A 68 16.96 -8.04 -1.14
CA SER A 68 17.45 -6.77 -1.70
C SER A 68 16.43 -5.98 -2.51
N SER A 69 15.22 -6.53 -2.71
CA SER A 69 14.15 -5.89 -3.48
C SER A 69 12.78 -6.40 -3.03
N MET A 70 11.71 -5.72 -3.45
CA MET A 70 10.34 -6.15 -3.15
C MET A 70 9.97 -7.48 -3.81
N LYS A 71 10.52 -7.76 -5.00
CA LYS A 71 10.11 -8.92 -5.80
C LYS A 71 10.50 -10.23 -5.12
N ASP A 72 9.53 -11.14 -4.97
CA ASP A 72 9.67 -12.48 -4.43
C ASP A 72 10.25 -12.53 -2.99
N THR A 73 10.10 -11.42 -2.25
CA THR A 73 10.56 -11.24 -0.89
C THR A 73 9.42 -11.39 0.11
N LEU A 74 9.64 -12.17 1.17
CA LEU A 74 8.75 -12.18 2.32
C LEU A 74 8.88 -10.87 3.08
N MET A 75 7.76 -10.18 3.24
CA MET A 75 7.66 -8.92 3.98
C MET A 75 6.77 -9.09 5.20
N LEU A 76 7.21 -8.60 6.33
CA LEU A 76 6.42 -8.44 7.54
C LEU A 76 5.93 -6.99 7.59
N ILE A 77 4.62 -6.81 7.47
CA ILE A 77 4.00 -5.48 7.43
C ILE A 77 3.10 -5.31 8.65
N ALA A 78 3.34 -4.27 9.42
CA ALA A 78 2.59 -3.98 10.63
C ALA A 78 1.88 -2.63 10.54
N TYR A 79 0.67 -2.58 11.04
CA TYR A 79 -0.19 -1.39 11.10
C TYR A 79 -1.11 -1.45 12.32
N ALA A 80 -1.71 -0.31 12.66
CA ALA A 80 -2.63 -0.24 13.79
C ALA A 80 -3.83 -1.16 13.59
N SER A 81 -4.25 -1.86 14.64
CA SER A 81 -5.50 -2.62 14.68
C SER A 81 -6.71 -1.69 14.60
N LYS A 82 -7.90 -2.24 14.35
CA LYS A 82 -9.14 -1.47 14.16
C LYS A 82 -9.46 -0.53 15.33
N ASN A 83 -9.06 -0.89 16.55
CA ASN A 83 -9.29 -0.05 17.74
C ASN A 83 -8.28 1.09 17.90
N GLY A 84 -7.23 1.15 17.04
CA GLY A 84 -6.20 2.18 17.05
C GLY A 84 -5.15 2.07 18.16
N THR A 85 -5.22 1.06 19.04
CA THR A 85 -4.30 0.90 20.17
C THR A 85 -3.46 -0.37 20.11
N GLY A 86 -3.94 -1.40 19.43
CA GLY A 86 -3.20 -2.64 19.19
C GLY A 86 -2.57 -2.65 17.80
N MET A 87 -1.86 -3.73 17.51
CA MET A 87 -1.18 -3.93 16.22
C MET A 87 -1.76 -5.11 15.46
N THR A 88 -1.67 -5.04 14.15
CA THR A 88 -1.89 -6.15 13.21
C THR A 88 -0.60 -6.37 12.45
N LEU A 89 -0.09 -7.60 12.45
CA LEU A 89 1.10 -8.02 11.71
C LEU A 89 0.68 -8.95 10.57
N SER A 90 0.99 -8.55 9.34
CA SER A 90 0.60 -9.24 8.11
C SER A 90 1.84 -9.69 7.33
N PRO A 91 2.12 -11.00 7.24
CA PRO A 91 3.13 -11.52 6.33
C PRO A 91 2.62 -11.43 4.88
N ARG A 92 3.44 -10.87 3.99
CA ARG A 92 3.08 -10.62 2.59
C ARG A 92 4.23 -10.90 1.63
N ILE A 93 3.90 -11.13 0.36
CA ILE A 93 4.86 -11.33 -0.72
C ILE A 93 4.47 -10.42 -1.88
N ALA A 94 5.46 -9.74 -2.47
CA ALA A 94 5.28 -8.97 -3.69
C ALA A 94 5.80 -9.76 -4.91
N THR A 95 5.10 -9.63 -6.03
CA THR A 95 5.53 -10.21 -7.32
C THR A 95 6.33 -9.20 -8.16
N GLY A 96 6.56 -8.01 -7.63
CA GLY A 96 7.26 -6.91 -8.27
C GLY A 96 7.02 -5.60 -7.52
N HIS A 97 7.12 -4.46 -8.22
CA HIS A 97 6.78 -3.13 -7.68
C HIS A 97 5.24 -2.93 -7.65
N SER A 98 4.57 -3.70 -6.80
CA SER A 98 3.12 -3.63 -6.59
C SER A 98 2.81 -3.90 -5.12
N GLU A 99 1.60 -3.56 -4.68
CA GLU A 99 1.17 -3.85 -3.31
C GLU A 99 1.37 -5.33 -2.98
N PRO A 100 2.13 -5.67 -1.91
CA PRO A 100 2.35 -7.05 -1.52
C PRO A 100 1.04 -7.73 -1.11
N SER A 101 0.86 -8.97 -1.54
CA SER A 101 -0.31 -9.79 -1.19
C SER A 101 -0.05 -10.62 0.05
N TYR A 102 -1.07 -10.75 0.90
CA TYR A 102 -1.02 -11.65 2.07
C TYR A 102 -0.65 -13.08 1.67
N THR A 103 0.16 -13.72 2.50
CA THR A 103 0.50 -15.14 2.38
C THR A 103 0.14 -15.88 3.66
N ASP A 104 -0.52 -17.03 3.52
CA ASP A 104 -0.85 -17.96 4.60
C ASP A 104 0.26 -18.99 4.88
N LYS A 105 1.34 -18.95 4.11
CA LYS A 105 2.51 -19.84 4.28
C LYS A 105 3.31 -19.53 5.54
N VAL A 106 3.23 -18.30 6.02
CA VAL A 106 3.88 -17.81 7.25
C VAL A 106 2.81 -17.43 8.25
N SER A 107 2.93 -17.94 9.47
CA SER A 107 2.02 -17.62 10.56
C SER A 107 2.74 -16.82 11.63
N CYS A 108 2.32 -15.58 11.88
CA CYS A 108 2.88 -14.73 12.92
C CYS A 108 1.91 -14.60 14.09
N VAL A 109 2.43 -14.81 15.30
CA VAL A 109 1.69 -14.66 16.56
C VAL A 109 2.32 -13.54 17.36
N LEU A 110 1.51 -12.56 17.78
CA LEU A 110 1.98 -11.47 18.65
C LEU A 110 2.30 -12.00 20.04
N VAL A 111 3.47 -11.62 20.55
CA VAL A 111 3.93 -11.98 21.89
C VAL A 111 3.61 -10.86 22.85
N TYR A 112 2.84 -11.19 23.89
CA TYR A 112 2.49 -10.27 24.98
C TYR A 112 3.20 -10.76 26.25
N ALA A 113 4.29 -10.09 26.60
CA ALA A 113 4.99 -10.34 27.85
C ALA A 113 5.10 -9.01 28.62
N ASP A 114 4.86 -9.07 29.92
CA ASP A 114 4.81 -7.89 30.80
C ASP A 114 6.13 -7.10 30.82
N ASP A 115 7.22 -7.74 30.42
CA ASP A 115 8.55 -7.16 30.41
C ASP A 115 9.03 -6.69 29.01
N LEU A 116 8.18 -6.82 27.97
CA LEU A 116 8.45 -6.26 26.65
C LEU A 116 8.07 -4.78 26.62
N GLU A 117 9.06 -3.94 26.34
CA GLU A 117 8.86 -2.48 26.25
C GLU A 117 7.77 -2.14 25.21
N ASN A 118 6.78 -1.33 25.64
CA ASN A 118 5.62 -0.91 24.85
C ASN A 118 4.74 -2.02 24.27
N GLY A 119 5.01 -3.29 24.52
CA GLY A 119 4.20 -4.44 24.09
C GLY A 119 3.89 -4.43 22.58
N ASN A 120 2.66 -4.82 22.22
CA ASN A 120 2.14 -4.73 20.85
C ASN A 120 1.12 -3.58 20.77
N THR A 121 1.60 -2.35 20.85
CA THR A 121 0.76 -1.16 21.06
C THR A 121 1.09 -0.06 20.06
N VAL A 122 0.12 0.83 19.92
CA VAL A 122 0.29 2.12 19.25
C VAL A 122 0.03 3.21 20.29
N THR A 123 1.01 4.05 20.53
CA THR A 123 0.86 5.21 21.40
C THR A 123 0.68 6.47 20.53
N ASN A 124 -0.30 7.32 20.86
CA ASN A 124 -0.57 8.59 20.18
C ASN A 124 -0.70 8.49 18.64
N TYR A 125 -1.37 7.46 18.15
CA TYR A 125 -1.54 7.21 16.71
C TYR A 125 -2.11 8.43 15.97
N GLY A 126 -1.44 8.84 14.88
CA GLY A 126 -1.86 9.95 14.03
C GLY A 126 -1.69 11.35 14.65
N TYR A 127 -1.10 11.47 15.85
CA TYR A 127 -0.89 12.75 16.49
C TYR A 127 0.40 13.42 15.99
N GLN A 128 0.24 14.53 15.28
CA GLN A 128 1.33 15.41 14.83
C GLN A 128 1.07 16.81 15.38
N GLY A 129 1.47 17.09 16.60
CA GLY A 129 1.07 18.38 17.14
C GLY A 129 1.91 18.99 18.26
N SER A 130 2.87 18.31 18.83
CA SER A 130 3.68 18.87 19.93
C SER A 130 5.07 18.25 20.10
N GLY A 131 5.64 17.65 19.03
CA GLY A 131 7.01 17.15 19.07
C GLY A 131 7.21 15.82 19.80
N LEU A 132 6.15 15.19 20.29
CA LEU A 132 6.16 13.82 20.83
C LEU A 132 5.26 12.98 19.95
N LEU A 133 5.84 12.42 18.88
CA LEU A 133 5.16 11.39 18.09
C LEU A 133 5.12 10.11 18.91
N GLY A 134 3.96 9.43 18.88
CA GLY A 134 3.82 8.10 19.48
C GLY A 134 4.59 7.06 18.67
N THR A 135 4.66 5.87 19.18
CA THR A 135 5.37 4.75 18.54
C THR A 135 4.41 3.61 18.26
N MET A 136 4.55 3.00 17.08
CA MET A 136 3.98 1.69 16.76
C MET A 136 5.01 0.63 17.11
N THR A 137 4.65 -0.36 17.90
CA THR A 137 5.57 -1.44 18.32
C THR A 137 4.93 -2.80 18.11
N VAL A 138 5.68 -3.73 17.55
CA VAL A 138 5.29 -5.14 17.35
C VAL A 138 6.38 -6.05 17.86
N ASN A 139 5.97 -7.04 18.68
CA ASN A 139 6.76 -8.16 19.14
C ASN A 139 6.04 -9.45 18.71
N ALA A 140 6.69 -10.32 17.97
CA ALA A 140 6.05 -11.50 17.43
C ALA A 140 6.99 -12.69 17.26
N VAL A 141 6.39 -13.87 17.17
CA VAL A 141 7.02 -15.09 16.66
C VAL A 141 6.36 -15.41 15.32
N CYS A 142 7.17 -15.60 14.28
CA CYS A 142 6.69 -15.99 12.97
C CYS A 142 7.21 -17.38 12.59
N HIS A 143 6.29 -18.31 12.40
CA HIS A 143 6.56 -19.70 12.03
C HIS A 143 6.70 -19.86 10.52
N ASN A 144 7.61 -20.71 10.07
CA ASN A 144 7.91 -20.95 8.66
C ASN A 144 8.36 -19.69 7.90
N ALA A 145 8.97 -18.72 8.59
CA ALA A 145 9.38 -17.44 8.01
C ALA A 145 10.82 -17.43 7.48
N THR A 146 11.57 -18.52 7.66
CA THR A 146 12.98 -18.63 7.27
C THR A 146 13.14 -19.22 5.86
N THR A 147 14.29 -18.94 5.24
CA THR A 147 14.69 -19.57 3.97
C THR A 147 15.23 -20.96 4.25
N ASP A 148 14.40 -21.98 4.19
CA ASP A 148 14.93 -23.34 4.00
C ASP A 148 15.12 -23.55 2.49
N GLN A 149 16.33 -23.44 2.02
CA GLN A 149 16.68 -23.65 0.61
C GLN A 149 16.30 -25.04 0.09
N SER A 150 16.02 -26.00 0.98
CA SER A 150 15.60 -27.35 0.63
C SER A 150 14.11 -27.49 0.35
N LYS A 151 13.27 -26.57 0.80
CA LYS A 151 11.81 -26.70 0.80
C LYS A 151 11.03 -25.79 -0.13
N SER A 152 11.57 -24.65 -0.54
CA SER A 152 10.86 -23.76 -1.49
C SER A 152 11.82 -22.83 -2.23
N PRO A 153 12.02 -22.99 -3.55
CA PRO A 153 12.85 -22.09 -4.33
C PRO A 153 12.21 -20.74 -4.67
N LEU A 154 11.00 -20.44 -4.18
CA LEU A 154 10.19 -19.32 -4.67
C LEU A 154 9.98 -18.18 -3.67
N ILE A 155 10.48 -18.28 -2.43
CA ILE A 155 10.28 -17.25 -1.41
C ILE A 155 11.58 -17.03 -0.68
N ALA A 156 12.17 -15.85 -0.81
CA ALA A 156 13.24 -15.41 0.06
C ALA A 156 12.61 -15.12 1.44
N GLY A 157 12.78 -16.02 2.39
CA GLY A 157 12.45 -15.84 3.79
C GLY A 157 13.61 -15.22 4.56
N PHE A 158 13.44 -15.08 5.87
CA PHE A 158 14.49 -14.54 6.74
C PHE A 158 15.70 -15.48 6.76
N PRO A 159 16.91 -14.94 6.61
CA PRO A 159 18.11 -15.76 6.55
C PRO A 159 18.41 -16.41 7.89
N VAL A 160 18.86 -17.67 7.83
CA VAL A 160 19.39 -18.45 8.97
C VAL A 160 20.90 -18.55 8.80
N GLY A 161 21.64 -18.28 9.86
CA GLY A 161 23.07 -18.18 9.77
C GLY A 161 23.79 -19.52 9.60
N ALA A 162 24.50 -19.63 8.48
CA ALA A 162 25.55 -20.63 8.27
C ALA A 162 26.85 -19.97 7.78
N SER A 163 26.87 -18.69 7.47
CA SER A 163 28.01 -17.89 7.09
C SER A 163 27.98 -16.54 7.81
N ASP A 164 29.15 -15.97 8.11
CA ASP A 164 29.25 -14.63 8.70
C ASP A 164 28.92 -13.49 7.75
N ASP A 165 28.38 -13.81 6.58
CA ASP A 165 28.02 -12.82 5.57
C ASP A 165 26.78 -12.02 5.98
N MET A 166 26.82 -10.74 5.66
CA MET A 166 25.72 -9.83 5.86
C MET A 166 24.62 -10.10 4.84
N SER A 167 23.46 -10.45 5.32
CA SER A 167 22.29 -10.71 4.48
C SER A 167 21.53 -9.42 4.18
N PRO A 168 21.05 -9.20 2.93
CA PRO A 168 20.34 -7.99 2.55
C PRO A 168 18.90 -7.99 3.06
N PHE A 169 18.42 -6.81 3.43
CA PHE A 169 17.05 -6.51 3.84
C PHE A 169 16.58 -5.20 3.21
N ILE A 170 15.28 -5.06 3.12
CA ILE A 170 14.61 -3.81 2.79
C ILE A 170 13.69 -3.41 3.93
N PHE A 171 13.49 -2.10 4.10
CA PHE A 171 12.48 -1.56 5.01
C PHE A 171 11.69 -0.45 4.34
N ALA A 172 10.51 -0.20 4.83
CA ALA A 172 9.67 0.89 4.37
C ALA A 172 8.71 1.33 5.46
N VAL A 173 8.30 2.59 5.39
CA VAL A 173 7.18 3.13 6.16
C VAL A 173 6.13 3.70 5.22
N GLY A 174 4.88 3.51 5.58
CA GLY A 174 3.74 4.01 4.83
C GLY A 174 3.60 5.51 4.95
N PRO A 175 2.68 6.09 4.16
CA PRO A 175 2.45 7.52 4.17
C PRO A 175 2.05 8.02 5.56
N GLY A 176 2.39 9.27 5.83
CA GLY A 176 2.01 9.94 7.05
C GLY A 176 0.50 9.95 7.26
N THR A 177 0.07 9.82 8.52
CA THR A 177 -1.34 9.71 8.90
C THR A 177 -2.12 11.03 8.78
N VAL A 178 -1.44 12.14 8.49
CA VAL A 178 -2.06 13.44 8.23
C VAL A 178 -2.93 13.39 6.98
N GLY A 179 -4.16 13.87 7.06
CA GLY A 179 -5.07 13.98 5.91
C GLY A 179 -5.79 12.69 5.51
N ASN A 180 -6.10 11.78 6.41
CA ASN A 180 -6.83 10.51 6.21
C ASN A 180 -6.04 9.35 5.63
N ASN A 181 -4.75 9.32 5.79
CA ASN A 181 -3.94 8.17 5.42
C ASN A 181 -3.89 7.08 6.50
N ASN A 182 -4.71 7.20 7.55
CA ASN A 182 -4.76 6.26 8.66
C ASN A 182 -5.15 4.86 8.18
N LEU A 183 -4.31 3.89 8.47
CA LEU A 183 -4.64 2.48 8.30
C LEU A 183 -4.89 1.85 9.67
N GLN A 184 -6.15 1.58 9.97
CA GLN A 184 -6.60 0.87 11.17
C GLN A 184 -7.41 -0.33 10.75
N SER A 185 -6.87 -1.54 10.92
CA SER A 185 -7.51 -2.76 10.45
C SER A 185 -7.03 -3.99 11.19
N ASN A 186 -7.96 -4.93 11.47
CA ASN A 186 -7.61 -6.27 11.94
C ASN A 186 -7.47 -7.28 10.78
N SER A 187 -7.70 -6.83 9.53
CA SER A 187 -7.59 -7.71 8.36
C SER A 187 -6.15 -7.85 7.91
N LEU A 188 -5.65 -9.07 7.79
CA LEU A 188 -4.33 -9.38 7.23
C LEU A 188 -4.20 -9.02 5.74
N THR A 189 -5.34 -8.79 5.06
CA THR A 189 -5.40 -8.39 3.65
C THR A 189 -5.76 -6.91 3.48
N ALA A 190 -5.61 -6.08 4.52
CA ALA A 190 -5.90 -4.65 4.41
C ALA A 190 -5.10 -4.01 3.27
N SER A 191 -5.76 -3.13 2.50
CA SER A 191 -5.10 -2.42 1.40
C SER A 191 -4.10 -1.40 1.94
N LEU A 192 -2.92 -1.40 1.36
CA LEU A 192 -1.83 -0.49 1.68
C LEU A 192 -1.74 0.59 0.60
N ARG A 193 -1.36 1.80 1.01
CA ARG A 193 -0.84 2.81 0.08
C ARG A 193 0.65 2.59 -0.13
N GLU A 194 1.19 3.13 -1.23
CA GLU A 194 2.62 3.14 -1.49
C GLU A 194 3.36 3.81 -0.32
N HIS A 195 4.58 3.38 -0.04
CA HIS A 195 5.43 3.92 1.02
C HIS A 195 5.87 5.36 0.69
N ASP A 196 5.97 6.20 1.71
CA ASP A 196 6.58 7.52 1.58
C ASP A 196 8.11 7.44 1.68
N PHE A 197 8.58 6.40 2.35
CA PHE A 197 9.98 6.28 2.69
C PHE A 197 10.41 4.81 2.70
N TYR A 198 11.58 4.50 2.14
CA TYR A 198 12.13 3.15 2.11
C TYR A 198 13.65 3.16 2.02
N GLY A 199 14.27 2.03 2.32
CA GLY A 199 15.71 1.85 2.21
C GLY A 199 16.13 0.39 2.22
N GLN A 200 17.44 0.20 2.12
CA GLN A 200 18.12 -1.10 2.17
C GLN A 200 19.12 -1.11 3.32
N PHE A 201 19.28 -2.25 3.95
CA PHE A 201 20.26 -2.49 5.00
C PHE A 201 20.70 -3.96 4.97
N SER A 202 21.68 -4.31 5.79
CA SER A 202 22.13 -5.69 5.91
C SER A 202 22.26 -6.09 7.37
N MET A 203 22.02 -7.37 7.68
CA MET A 203 22.11 -7.91 9.03
C MET A 203 22.89 -9.23 9.03
N ASN A 204 23.62 -9.48 10.12
CA ASN A 204 24.36 -10.72 10.32
C ASN A 204 23.41 -11.82 10.81
N ALA A 205 23.07 -12.76 9.93
CA ALA A 205 22.19 -13.87 10.23
C ALA A 205 22.78 -14.87 11.24
N THR A 206 24.09 -15.04 11.25
CA THR A 206 24.79 -15.91 12.24
C THR A 206 24.65 -15.35 13.64
N ALA A 207 24.84 -14.05 13.82
CA ALA A 207 24.65 -13.39 15.11
C ALA A 207 23.19 -13.42 15.58
N ALA A 208 22.23 -13.45 14.65
CA ALA A 208 20.81 -13.56 14.95
C ALA A 208 20.36 -14.99 15.27
N THR A 209 21.13 -16.02 14.93
CA THR A 209 20.74 -17.43 15.10
C THR A 209 21.12 -17.95 16.47
N ALA A 210 20.16 -18.51 17.20
CA ALA A 210 20.38 -19.10 18.50
C ALA A 210 21.28 -20.33 18.41
N PRO A 211 22.24 -20.52 19.36
CA PRO A 211 23.07 -21.71 19.42
C PRO A 211 22.25 -22.99 19.56
N THR A 212 22.74 -24.10 19.02
CA THR A 212 22.10 -25.41 19.13
C THR A 212 21.79 -25.76 20.59
N GLY A 213 20.57 -26.17 20.88
CA GLY A 213 20.09 -26.51 22.22
C GLY A 213 19.66 -25.34 23.09
N SER A 214 19.66 -24.10 22.54
CA SER A 214 19.08 -22.93 23.18
C SER A 214 17.81 -22.48 22.47
N GLN A 215 16.94 -21.78 23.19
CA GLN A 215 15.69 -21.23 22.68
C GLN A 215 15.89 -19.75 22.36
N ALA A 216 15.51 -19.34 21.15
CA ALA A 216 15.43 -17.92 20.79
C ALA A 216 14.30 -17.22 21.53
N GLN A 217 14.40 -15.92 21.68
CA GLN A 217 13.37 -15.07 22.25
C GLN A 217 13.22 -13.79 21.43
N VAL A 218 12.12 -13.07 21.63
CA VAL A 218 11.93 -11.75 21.04
C VAL A 218 13.11 -10.85 21.46
N PRO A 219 13.84 -10.28 20.49
CA PRO A 219 14.94 -9.38 20.81
C PRO A 219 14.47 -8.19 21.63
N ARG A 220 15.29 -7.80 22.59
CA ARG A 220 15.12 -6.57 23.37
C ARG A 220 16.22 -5.59 22.99
N PRO A 221 15.99 -4.75 21.95
CA PRO A 221 17.00 -3.79 21.54
C PRO A 221 17.41 -2.90 22.72
N ASN A 222 18.71 -2.75 22.90
CA ASN A 222 19.21 -1.92 24.00
C ASN A 222 18.89 -0.45 23.73
N THR A 223 18.30 0.23 24.72
CA THR A 223 17.99 1.66 24.66
C THR A 223 18.98 2.44 25.52
N ALA A 224 19.69 3.38 24.90
CA ALA A 224 20.50 4.35 25.61
C ALA A 224 19.88 5.74 25.43
N ASN A 225 19.52 6.41 26.52
CA ASN A 225 18.87 7.74 26.50
C ASN A 225 17.58 7.76 25.64
N ASN A 226 16.77 6.71 25.72
CA ASN A 226 15.55 6.47 24.90
C ASN A 226 15.82 6.25 23.40
N ASN A 227 17.05 6.00 22.99
CA ASN A 227 17.39 5.65 21.61
C ASN A 227 17.87 4.20 21.52
N TYR A 228 17.40 3.49 20.54
CA TYR A 228 17.88 2.14 20.21
C TYR A 228 19.28 2.22 19.58
N THR A 229 20.06 1.17 19.76
CA THR A 229 21.41 1.05 19.22
C THR A 229 21.53 -0.08 18.22
N LEU A 230 22.21 0.21 17.10
CA LEU A 230 22.51 -0.74 16.04
C LEU A 230 23.45 -1.82 16.55
N ALA A 231 23.17 -3.10 16.23
CA ALA A 231 24.01 -4.23 16.59
C ALA A 231 23.90 -5.34 15.54
N ASN A 232 25.04 -5.89 15.11
CA ASN A 232 25.08 -6.97 14.12
C ASN A 232 24.34 -6.63 12.80
N ALA A 233 24.35 -5.36 12.43
CA ALA A 233 23.71 -4.84 11.23
C ALA A 233 24.50 -3.65 10.69
N ASP A 234 24.42 -3.39 9.39
CA ASP A 234 24.96 -2.19 8.76
C ASP A 234 23.93 -1.06 8.74
N ALA A 235 24.42 0.17 8.67
CA ALA A 235 23.57 1.32 8.48
C ALA A 235 22.88 1.26 7.10
N ALA A 236 21.70 1.90 6.98
CA ALA A 236 21.00 1.98 5.71
C ALA A 236 21.80 2.76 4.65
N TYR A 237 21.89 2.21 3.45
CA TYR A 237 22.67 2.82 2.36
C TYR A 237 21.87 3.81 1.52
N ALA A 238 20.57 3.59 1.37
CA ALA A 238 19.72 4.45 0.54
C ALA A 238 18.35 4.58 1.16
N THR A 239 17.90 5.81 1.27
CA THR A 239 16.55 6.16 1.67
C THR A 239 16.01 7.17 0.66
N HIS A 240 14.82 6.92 0.17
CA HIS A 240 14.19 7.79 -0.82
C HIS A 240 12.77 8.08 -0.34
N ALA A 241 12.41 9.37 -0.33
CA ALA A 241 11.02 9.75 -0.24
C ALA A 241 10.33 9.32 -1.54
N ASP A 242 9.24 8.60 -1.43
CA ASP A 242 8.46 8.17 -2.57
C ASP A 242 7.08 8.82 -2.52
N ASN A 243 6.63 9.29 -3.68
CA ASN A 243 5.32 9.87 -3.86
C ASN A 243 4.70 9.26 -5.12
N ASP A 244 3.52 8.69 -5.01
CA ASP A 244 2.76 8.26 -6.18
C ASP A 244 1.86 9.41 -6.69
N PRO A 245 2.32 10.25 -7.65
CA PRO A 245 1.51 11.33 -8.20
C PRO A 245 0.45 10.82 -9.18
N ALA A 246 0.52 9.55 -9.61
CA ALA A 246 -0.29 9.04 -10.70
C ALA A 246 -1.81 9.06 -10.40
N PRO A 247 -2.31 8.72 -9.20
CA PRO A 247 -3.72 8.88 -8.86
C PRO A 247 -4.18 10.34 -8.91
N ILE A 248 -3.35 11.28 -8.48
CA ILE A 248 -3.65 12.71 -8.48
C ILE A 248 -3.71 13.23 -9.92
N ILE A 249 -2.77 12.84 -10.78
CA ILE A 249 -2.75 13.22 -12.20
C ILE A 249 -3.98 12.65 -12.91
N HIS A 250 -4.31 11.37 -12.68
CA HIS A 250 -5.52 10.76 -13.23
C HIS A 250 -6.77 11.55 -12.83
N ALA A 251 -6.97 11.83 -11.55
CA ALA A 251 -8.11 12.56 -11.04
C ALA A 251 -8.18 14.00 -11.61
N GLY A 252 -7.06 14.72 -11.63
CA GLY A 252 -6.98 16.09 -12.15
C GLY A 252 -7.34 16.17 -13.64
N VAL A 253 -6.74 15.31 -14.47
CA VAL A 253 -7.04 15.29 -15.92
C VAL A 253 -8.49 14.91 -16.18
N MET A 254 -9.04 13.91 -15.46
CA MET A 254 -10.44 13.52 -15.62
C MET A 254 -11.39 14.64 -15.17
N CYS A 255 -11.16 15.29 -14.03
CA CYS A 255 -11.98 16.40 -13.56
C CYS A 255 -11.97 17.57 -14.55
N ILE A 256 -10.80 17.99 -15.02
CA ILE A 256 -10.68 19.08 -16.01
C ILE A 256 -11.44 18.73 -17.30
N THR A 257 -11.31 17.50 -17.75
CA THR A 257 -11.91 17.06 -19.01
C THR A 257 -13.44 17.02 -18.91
N PHE A 258 -14.01 16.44 -17.86
CA PHE A 258 -15.45 16.29 -17.70
C PHE A 258 -16.15 17.57 -17.22
N VAL A 259 -15.51 18.39 -16.40
CA VAL A 259 -16.12 19.62 -15.87
C VAL A 259 -16.02 20.78 -16.87
N PHE A 260 -14.91 20.86 -17.63
CA PHE A 260 -14.69 22.03 -18.48
C PHE A 260 -14.66 21.68 -19.98
N ILE A 261 -13.83 20.71 -20.41
CA ILE A 261 -13.55 20.49 -21.84
C ILE A 261 -14.77 19.96 -22.58
N TYR A 262 -15.41 18.89 -22.11
CA TYR A 262 -16.58 18.33 -22.76
C TYR A 262 -17.79 19.29 -22.76
N PRO A 263 -18.15 19.97 -21.64
CA PRO A 263 -19.20 20.99 -21.65
C PRO A 263 -18.86 22.15 -22.58
N LEU A 264 -17.64 22.66 -22.58
CA LEU A 264 -17.26 23.75 -23.51
C LEU A 264 -17.47 23.36 -24.97
N GLY A 265 -17.03 22.15 -25.35
CA GLY A 265 -17.26 21.66 -26.72
C GLY A 265 -18.75 21.57 -27.09
N ALA A 266 -19.60 21.14 -26.13
CA ALA A 266 -21.04 21.10 -26.32
C ALA A 266 -21.67 22.52 -26.47
N MET A 267 -21.19 23.49 -25.67
CA MET A 267 -21.61 24.89 -25.73
C MET A 267 -21.26 25.54 -27.06
N LEU A 268 -20.05 25.34 -27.57
CA LEU A 268 -19.62 25.89 -28.86
C LEU A 268 -20.55 25.47 -30.02
N LEU A 269 -21.05 24.24 -29.96
CA LEU A 269 -22.07 23.82 -30.93
C LEU A 269 -23.41 24.43 -30.67
N ARG A 270 -23.89 24.41 -29.40
CA ARG A 270 -25.28 24.81 -29.07
C ARG A 270 -25.51 26.31 -29.20
N ILE A 271 -24.58 27.13 -28.75
CA ILE A 271 -24.71 28.61 -28.71
C ILE A 271 -24.14 29.23 -29.99
N LEU A 272 -22.97 28.79 -30.44
CA LEU A 272 -22.29 29.45 -31.57
C LEU A 272 -22.44 28.69 -32.89
N ASN A 273 -23.14 27.54 -32.89
CA ASN A 273 -23.31 26.69 -34.08
C ASN A 273 -21.97 26.29 -34.77
N LYS A 274 -20.89 26.18 -34.02
CA LYS A 274 -19.55 25.93 -34.53
C LYS A 274 -19.19 24.41 -34.51
N VAL A 275 -19.71 23.68 -35.50
CA VAL A 275 -19.52 22.22 -35.63
C VAL A 275 -18.01 21.80 -35.59
N LYS A 276 -17.16 22.51 -36.32
CA LYS A 276 -15.72 22.19 -36.36
C LYS A 276 -15.07 22.37 -34.97
N SER A 277 -15.38 23.48 -34.29
CA SER A 277 -14.82 23.75 -32.94
C SER A 277 -15.32 22.72 -31.94
N HIS A 278 -16.59 22.34 -31.99
CA HIS A 278 -17.13 21.24 -31.19
C HIS A 278 -16.32 19.96 -31.41
N ALA A 279 -16.14 19.56 -32.69
CA ALA A 279 -15.42 18.31 -32.98
C ALA A 279 -13.97 18.34 -32.47
N VAL A 280 -13.24 19.46 -32.66
CA VAL A 280 -11.85 19.60 -32.19
C VAL A 280 -11.78 19.50 -30.67
N ILE A 281 -12.62 20.24 -29.93
CA ILE A 281 -12.60 20.23 -28.47
C ILE A 281 -13.00 18.85 -27.91
N GLN A 282 -14.00 18.17 -28.51
CA GLN A 282 -14.38 16.83 -28.12
C GLN A 282 -13.26 15.79 -28.37
N CYS A 283 -12.52 15.95 -29.49
CA CYS A 283 -11.36 15.09 -29.77
C CYS A 283 -10.23 15.33 -28.76
N ILE A 284 -9.95 16.58 -28.37
CA ILE A 284 -8.98 16.89 -27.30
C ILE A 284 -9.41 16.21 -26.00
N GLY A 285 -10.70 16.35 -25.61
CA GLY A 285 -11.23 15.69 -24.43
C GLY A 285 -11.06 14.16 -24.50
N LEU A 286 -11.34 13.55 -25.65
CA LEU A 286 -11.21 12.10 -25.83
C LEU A 286 -9.74 11.64 -25.72
N VAL A 287 -8.79 12.38 -26.27
CA VAL A 287 -7.35 12.07 -26.12
C VAL A 287 -6.93 12.13 -24.65
N LEU A 288 -7.30 13.19 -23.93
CA LEU A 288 -7.00 13.33 -22.51
C LEU A 288 -7.63 12.22 -21.68
N THR A 289 -8.92 11.91 -21.94
CA THR A 289 -9.61 10.79 -21.27
C THR A 289 -8.95 9.45 -21.57
N THR A 290 -8.50 9.23 -22.80
CA THR A 290 -7.80 7.98 -23.17
C THR A 290 -6.49 7.84 -22.42
N MET A 291 -5.67 8.89 -22.37
CA MET A 291 -4.43 8.89 -21.61
C MET A 291 -4.65 8.67 -20.11
N ALA A 292 -5.62 9.39 -19.54
CA ALA A 292 -5.94 9.26 -18.13
C ALA A 292 -6.56 7.88 -17.79
N THR A 293 -7.35 7.29 -18.69
CA THR A 293 -7.88 5.92 -18.52
C THR A 293 -6.76 4.89 -18.57
N ALA A 294 -5.82 5.01 -19.51
CA ALA A 294 -4.65 4.12 -19.57
C ALA A 294 -3.81 4.23 -18.28
N GLY A 295 -3.56 5.45 -17.80
CA GLY A 295 -2.91 5.67 -16.51
C GLY A 295 -3.67 5.04 -15.34
N GLY A 296 -5.01 5.19 -15.30
CA GLY A 296 -5.87 4.58 -14.29
C GLY A 296 -5.83 3.03 -14.29
N ILE A 297 -5.71 2.42 -15.47
CA ILE A 297 -5.54 0.97 -15.60
C ILE A 297 -4.18 0.53 -15.01
N VAL A 298 -3.10 1.24 -15.35
CA VAL A 298 -1.76 0.96 -14.80
C VAL A 298 -1.74 1.12 -13.29
N ILE A 299 -2.31 2.21 -12.75
CA ILE A 299 -2.43 2.41 -11.30
C ILE A 299 -3.23 1.27 -10.66
N SER A 300 -4.37 0.89 -11.26
CA SER A 300 -5.22 -0.18 -10.74
C SER A 300 -4.51 -1.52 -10.63
N SER A 301 -3.57 -1.82 -11.51
CA SER A 301 -2.81 -3.07 -11.49
C SER A 301 -1.80 -3.15 -10.33
N LYS A 302 -1.41 -2.01 -9.74
CA LYS A 302 -0.44 -1.97 -8.64
C LYS A 302 -1.03 -2.34 -7.28
N TYR A 303 -2.35 -2.19 -7.08
CA TYR A 303 -2.98 -2.32 -5.75
C TYR A 303 -3.99 -3.47 -5.69
N ASN A 304 -3.94 -4.23 -4.60
CA ASN A 304 -4.84 -5.39 -4.36
C ASN A 304 -6.32 -5.00 -4.39
N LYS A 305 -6.65 -3.78 -3.90
CA LYS A 305 -8.02 -3.26 -3.89
C LYS A 305 -8.59 -3.01 -5.30
N SER A 306 -7.74 -2.68 -6.27
CA SER A 306 -8.15 -2.19 -7.60
C SER A 306 -7.85 -3.14 -8.76
N LYS A 307 -6.96 -4.11 -8.60
CA LYS A 307 -6.50 -5.00 -9.67
C LYS A 307 -7.61 -5.84 -10.34
N ASN A 308 -8.71 -6.07 -9.65
CA ASN A 308 -9.82 -6.88 -10.16
C ASN A 308 -10.88 -6.07 -10.92
N PHE A 309 -10.74 -4.75 -11.02
CA PHE A 309 -11.64 -3.85 -11.75
C PHE A 309 -13.12 -4.00 -11.39
N ASN A 310 -13.44 -4.29 -10.13
CA ASN A 310 -14.79 -4.57 -9.64
C ASN A 310 -15.42 -3.44 -8.81
N SER A 311 -14.73 -2.31 -8.64
CA SER A 311 -15.29 -1.15 -7.96
C SER A 311 -16.28 -0.39 -8.86
N ALA A 312 -17.28 0.27 -8.25
CA ALA A 312 -18.25 1.07 -9.00
C ALA A 312 -17.56 2.15 -9.87
N HIS A 313 -16.54 2.83 -9.33
CA HIS A 313 -15.75 3.81 -10.08
C HIS A 313 -15.11 3.21 -11.33
N GLN A 314 -14.49 2.06 -11.24
CA GLN A 314 -13.80 1.41 -12.34
C GLN A 314 -14.78 0.92 -13.42
N VAL A 315 -15.86 0.24 -12.99
CA VAL A 315 -16.88 -0.29 -13.92
C VAL A 315 -17.56 0.85 -14.69
N ILE A 316 -18.04 1.88 -13.99
CA ILE A 316 -18.67 3.06 -14.61
C ILE A 316 -17.64 3.79 -15.48
N GLY A 317 -16.41 3.94 -15.04
CA GLY A 317 -15.34 4.58 -15.81
C GLY A 317 -15.05 3.90 -17.14
N ILE A 318 -14.98 2.56 -17.16
CA ILE A 318 -14.81 1.79 -18.40
C ILE A 318 -16.02 1.95 -19.33
N LEU A 319 -17.24 1.92 -18.79
CA LEU A 319 -18.46 2.12 -19.60
C LEU A 319 -18.50 3.52 -20.21
N ILE A 320 -18.15 4.56 -19.45
CA ILE A 320 -18.01 5.94 -19.94
C ILE A 320 -16.98 6.02 -21.07
N PHE A 321 -15.80 5.39 -20.88
CA PHE A 321 -14.74 5.38 -21.88
C PHE A 321 -15.18 4.76 -23.20
N LEU A 322 -15.85 3.60 -23.15
CA LEU A 322 -16.42 2.96 -24.34
C LEU A 322 -17.50 3.81 -25.00
N ALA A 323 -18.38 4.44 -24.20
CA ALA A 323 -19.42 5.33 -24.70
C ALA A 323 -18.86 6.58 -25.39
N LEU A 324 -17.71 7.12 -24.94
CA LEU A 324 -17.05 8.25 -25.59
C LEU A 324 -16.52 7.89 -26.98
N TRP A 325 -15.96 6.69 -27.16
CA TRP A 325 -15.55 6.20 -28.48
C TRP A 325 -16.75 5.96 -29.39
N ALA A 326 -17.87 5.44 -28.85
CA ALA A 326 -19.12 5.34 -29.57
C ALA A 326 -19.65 6.73 -29.98
N GLN A 327 -19.57 7.73 -29.10
CA GLN A 327 -19.94 9.12 -29.38
C GLN A 327 -19.14 9.72 -30.55
N LEU A 328 -17.82 9.52 -30.58
CA LEU A 328 -16.99 9.97 -31.71
C LEU A 328 -17.47 9.33 -33.02
N THR A 329 -17.67 8.02 -33.01
CA THR A 329 -18.13 7.27 -34.19
C THR A 329 -19.50 7.75 -34.69
N LEU A 330 -20.48 7.90 -33.79
CA LEU A 330 -21.82 8.40 -34.09
C LEU A 330 -21.78 9.83 -34.65
N GLY A 331 -20.91 10.69 -34.07
CA GLY A 331 -20.74 12.08 -34.52
C GLY A 331 -20.20 12.15 -35.96
N ILE A 332 -19.16 11.37 -36.28
CA ILE A 332 -18.58 11.30 -37.60
C ILE A 332 -19.58 10.76 -38.63
N LEU A 333 -20.23 9.64 -38.31
CA LEU A 333 -21.20 9.03 -39.23
C LEU A 333 -22.41 9.95 -39.46
N ASN A 334 -22.95 10.55 -38.39
CA ASN A 334 -24.03 11.53 -38.51
C ASN A 334 -23.64 12.72 -39.39
N HIS A 335 -22.46 13.32 -39.15
CA HIS A 335 -21.99 14.46 -39.91
C HIS A 335 -21.82 14.12 -41.40
N ARG A 336 -21.23 12.96 -41.71
CA ARG A 336 -21.04 12.50 -43.10
C ARG A 336 -22.40 12.26 -43.80
N THR A 337 -23.36 11.61 -43.11
CA THR A 337 -24.69 11.32 -43.69
C THR A 337 -25.51 12.60 -43.87
N PHE A 338 -25.54 13.49 -42.85
CA PHE A 338 -26.22 14.77 -42.94
C PHE A 338 -25.65 15.64 -44.08
N LYS A 339 -24.34 15.67 -44.26
CA LYS A 339 -23.73 16.41 -45.39
C LYS A 339 -24.12 15.87 -46.75
N LYS A 340 -24.43 14.58 -46.87
CA LYS A 340 -24.87 13.95 -48.14
C LYS A 340 -26.38 14.11 -48.39
N THR A 341 -27.21 14.00 -47.36
CA THR A 341 -28.64 13.86 -47.49
C THR A 341 -29.44 15.12 -47.10
N GLY A 342 -28.81 16.01 -46.31
CA GLY A 342 -29.53 17.15 -45.72
C GLY A 342 -30.54 16.76 -44.61
N GLN A 343 -30.67 15.48 -44.29
CA GLN A 343 -31.70 14.99 -43.39
C GLN A 343 -31.15 14.58 -42.01
N LYS A 344 -31.98 14.77 -40.98
CA LYS A 344 -31.67 14.30 -39.61
C LYS A 344 -31.67 12.78 -39.58
N THR A 345 -30.66 12.21 -38.94
CA THR A 345 -30.47 10.75 -38.84
C THR A 345 -30.78 10.22 -37.44
N THR A 346 -31.08 8.93 -37.34
CA THR A 346 -31.23 8.25 -36.04
C THR A 346 -29.92 8.28 -35.27
N MET A 347 -28.74 8.14 -35.94
CA MET A 347 -27.42 8.27 -35.34
C MET A 347 -27.22 9.65 -34.69
N GLY A 348 -27.72 10.72 -35.33
CA GLY A 348 -27.68 12.07 -34.77
C GLY A 348 -28.56 12.22 -33.52
N LYS A 349 -29.74 11.56 -33.48
CA LYS A 349 -30.55 11.53 -32.26
C LYS A 349 -29.84 10.80 -31.11
N VAL A 350 -29.29 9.62 -31.38
CA VAL A 350 -28.53 8.87 -30.35
C VAL A 350 -27.32 9.68 -29.85
N HIS A 351 -26.54 10.27 -30.74
CA HIS A 351 -25.42 11.15 -30.38
C HIS A 351 -25.86 12.32 -29.49
N LEU A 352 -26.99 12.95 -29.81
CA LEU A 352 -27.57 14.09 -29.07
C LEU A 352 -27.90 13.74 -27.62
N TYR A 353 -28.46 12.56 -27.35
CA TYR A 353 -28.87 12.15 -26.01
C TYR A 353 -27.76 11.43 -25.24
N LEU A 354 -26.95 10.63 -25.91
CA LEU A 354 -25.84 9.90 -25.30
C LEU A 354 -24.76 10.87 -24.77
N GLY A 355 -24.47 11.98 -25.47
CA GLY A 355 -23.46 12.94 -25.07
C GLY A 355 -23.68 13.51 -23.67
N PRO A 356 -24.78 14.17 -23.39
CA PRO A 356 -25.13 14.67 -22.05
C PRO A 356 -25.16 13.58 -20.99
N ALA A 357 -25.65 12.37 -21.32
CA ALA A 357 -25.71 11.25 -20.40
C ALA A 357 -24.29 10.80 -19.98
N VAL A 358 -23.36 10.73 -20.93
CA VAL A 358 -21.97 10.37 -20.64
C VAL A 358 -21.27 11.43 -19.79
N ILE A 359 -21.51 12.71 -20.04
CA ILE A 359 -20.98 13.80 -19.21
C ILE A 359 -21.52 13.70 -17.78
N LEU A 360 -22.84 13.52 -17.63
CA LEU A 360 -23.49 13.37 -16.32
C LEU A 360 -22.91 12.18 -15.54
N LEU A 361 -22.76 11.02 -16.20
CA LEU A 361 -22.13 9.85 -15.59
C LEU A 361 -20.69 10.14 -15.17
N GLY A 362 -19.93 10.91 -15.96
CA GLY A 362 -18.59 11.35 -15.60
C GLY A 362 -18.57 12.22 -14.34
N TRP A 363 -19.54 13.13 -14.22
CA TRP A 363 -19.69 13.97 -13.01
C TRP A 363 -19.99 13.15 -11.76
N ILE A 364 -20.78 12.09 -11.87
CA ILE A 364 -21.08 11.16 -10.77
C ILE A 364 -19.87 10.27 -10.47
N ASN A 365 -19.13 9.87 -11.49
CA ASN A 365 -17.99 8.95 -11.31
C ASN A 365 -16.80 9.59 -10.63
N ALA A 366 -16.63 10.91 -10.65
CA ALA A 366 -15.51 11.59 -9.99
C ALA A 366 -15.58 11.47 -8.45
N PRO A 367 -16.68 11.77 -7.74
CA PRO A 367 -16.80 11.51 -6.30
C PRO A 367 -16.59 10.04 -5.93
N LEU A 368 -17.11 9.10 -6.74
CA LEU A 368 -16.85 7.67 -6.53
C LEU A 368 -15.35 7.36 -6.60
N GLY A 369 -14.64 8.02 -7.53
CA GLY A 369 -13.18 7.92 -7.65
C GLY A 369 -12.43 8.49 -6.44
N PHE A 370 -12.84 9.64 -5.91
CA PHE A 370 -12.22 10.21 -4.70
C PHE A 370 -12.39 9.31 -3.49
N VAL A 371 -13.59 8.77 -3.26
CA VAL A 371 -13.86 7.81 -2.18
C VAL A 371 -13.06 6.52 -2.39
N PHE A 372 -13.03 6.01 -3.60
CA PHE A 372 -12.26 4.80 -3.96
C PHE A 372 -10.76 4.99 -3.74
N GLY A 373 -10.21 6.15 -4.14
CA GLY A 373 -8.80 6.54 -3.93
C GLY A 373 -8.48 6.92 -2.47
N GLY A 374 -9.48 6.89 -1.55
CA GLY A 374 -9.28 7.20 -0.14
C GLY A 374 -9.14 8.70 0.16
N ASN A 375 -9.61 9.58 -0.73
CA ASN A 375 -9.63 11.03 -0.52
C ASN A 375 -11.06 11.61 -0.61
N PRO A 376 -11.99 11.24 0.31
CA PRO A 376 -13.37 11.71 0.29
C PRO A 376 -13.50 13.23 0.49
N HIS A 377 -12.52 13.90 1.09
CA HIS A 377 -12.54 15.36 1.28
C HIS A 377 -12.52 16.13 -0.04
N ALA A 378 -11.98 15.56 -1.11
CA ALA A 378 -11.99 16.15 -2.43
C ALA A 378 -13.40 16.23 -3.05
N CYS A 379 -14.38 15.49 -2.52
CA CYS A 379 -15.76 15.51 -3.03
C CYS A 379 -16.40 16.88 -2.89
N LEU A 380 -16.26 17.55 -1.73
CA LEU A 380 -16.92 18.83 -1.48
C LEU A 380 -16.40 19.95 -2.41
N PRO A 381 -15.11 20.24 -2.49
CA PRO A 381 -14.62 21.27 -3.42
C PRO A 381 -14.94 20.94 -4.89
N TYR A 382 -14.89 19.67 -5.28
CA TYR A 382 -15.29 19.25 -6.61
C TYR A 382 -16.76 19.60 -6.90
N ILE A 383 -17.69 19.26 -5.98
CA ILE A 383 -19.13 19.53 -6.16
C ILE A 383 -19.38 21.03 -6.25
N VAL A 384 -18.71 21.85 -5.42
CA VAL A 384 -18.85 23.31 -5.47
C VAL A 384 -18.44 23.86 -6.84
N ILE A 385 -17.28 23.43 -7.35
CA ILE A 385 -16.79 23.85 -8.68
C ILE A 385 -17.77 23.38 -9.78
N LEU A 386 -18.21 22.13 -9.71
CA LEU A 386 -19.15 21.58 -10.68
C LEU A 386 -20.46 22.35 -10.72
N LEU A 387 -21.06 22.68 -9.56
CA LEU A 387 -22.28 23.47 -9.47
C LEU A 387 -22.09 24.87 -10.04
N ALA A 388 -20.96 25.54 -9.76
CA ALA A 388 -20.64 26.84 -10.34
C ALA A 388 -20.59 26.76 -11.88
N VAL A 389 -19.95 25.73 -12.44
CA VAL A 389 -19.88 25.51 -13.90
C VAL A 389 -21.27 25.24 -14.48
N ILE A 390 -22.10 24.43 -13.82
CA ILE A 390 -23.49 24.16 -14.25
C ILE A 390 -24.31 25.44 -14.26
N MET A 391 -24.18 26.28 -13.22
CA MET A 391 -24.92 27.59 -13.17
C MET A 391 -24.50 28.50 -14.33
N ILE A 392 -23.22 28.59 -14.65
CA ILE A 392 -22.73 29.33 -15.82
C ILE A 392 -23.31 28.72 -17.10
N TYR A 393 -23.33 27.41 -17.22
CA TYR A 393 -23.85 26.70 -18.39
C TYR A 393 -25.36 26.92 -18.61
N ILE A 394 -26.14 27.05 -17.52
CA ILE A 394 -27.59 27.29 -17.59
C ILE A 394 -27.89 28.77 -17.90
N SER A 395 -27.05 29.71 -17.45
CA SER A 395 -27.24 31.14 -17.65
C SER A 395 -26.89 31.62 -19.07
N LEU A 396 -26.20 30.79 -19.87
CA LEU A 396 -25.86 31.05 -21.26
C LEU A 396 -26.84 30.37 -22.23
#